data_bfbda69940c61f20d5b1495d11e66157
#
_entry.id   bfbda69940c61f20d5b1495d11e66157
#
_cell.length_a   1.000
_cell.length_b   1.000
_cell.length_c   1.000
_cell.angle_alpha   90.00
_cell.angle_beta   90.00
_cell.angle_gamma   90.00
#
_symmetry.space_group_name_H-M   'P 1'
#
loop_
_entity.id
_entity.type
_entity.pdbx_description
1 polymer ?
#
loop_
_entity_poly.entity_id
_entity_poly.type
_entity_poly.pdbx_seq_one_letter_code
_entity_poly.pdbx_strand_id
1 'polypeptide(L)'
;GVPSQQQRQPRDTAAMRRMREQMQRGGYGAMRFLTMLKTMAVEEGAVAMVSTSLRNHDGTVFAQGGGAYKGGDPENFLDMAMGVEDYNTLLRIAKSGTAVKVDTEVKTKFYADDLQGYNVIAEIPGTDPALKDEVVMIGAHLDSWQAGTGATDNASGSAVMMEVMRIMKTLNVQPRRTIRIGLWSAEEQGLLGSRGYVAKTFGGNGTIAKTPAHDKFS
;
A
#
# COMPACT_ATOMS: atom_id res chain seq x y z
N GLY A 1 -25.97 -34.94 -11.64
CA GLY A 1 -24.57 -35.23 -11.67
C GLY A 1 -23.78 -34.11 -11.08
N VAL A 2 -23.06 -34.37 -10.00
CA VAL A 2 -22.16 -33.43 -9.32
C VAL A 2 -20.93 -33.24 -10.24
N PRO A 3 -20.49 -32.01 -10.56
CA PRO A 3 -19.28 -31.81 -11.34
C PRO A 3 -18.07 -32.35 -10.59
N SER A 4 -17.25 -33.15 -11.27
CA SER A 4 -16.01 -33.71 -10.77
C SER A 4 -15.08 -32.62 -10.23
N GLN A 5 -14.50 -32.85 -9.07
CA GLN A 5 -13.42 -32.03 -8.50
C GLN A 5 -12.26 -32.00 -9.50
N GLN A 6 -12.09 -30.87 -10.19
CA GLN A 6 -10.86 -30.60 -10.90
C GLN A 6 -9.74 -30.57 -9.87
N GLN A 7 -8.84 -31.52 -9.95
CA GLN A 7 -7.60 -31.54 -9.17
C GLN A 7 -6.87 -30.21 -9.39
N ARG A 8 -6.82 -29.38 -8.36
CA ARG A 8 -5.99 -28.17 -8.39
C ARG A 8 -4.55 -28.62 -8.51
N GLN A 9 -3.95 -28.36 -9.66
CA GLN A 9 -2.51 -28.57 -9.83
C GLN A 9 -1.76 -27.84 -8.71
N PRO A 10 -0.71 -28.43 -8.14
CA PRO A 10 0.13 -27.77 -7.17
C PRO A 10 0.63 -26.45 -7.77
N ARG A 11 0.38 -25.32 -7.10
CA ARG A 11 0.92 -24.04 -7.54
C ARG A 11 2.44 -24.18 -7.61
N ASP A 12 3.02 -23.92 -8.76
CA ASP A 12 4.48 -23.89 -8.94
C ASP A 12 5.07 -22.76 -8.08
N THR A 13 5.42 -23.10 -6.86
CA THR A 13 6.00 -22.18 -5.87
C THR A 13 7.36 -21.66 -6.32
N ALA A 14 8.09 -22.40 -7.16
CA ALA A 14 9.37 -21.97 -7.72
C ALA A 14 9.20 -20.92 -8.80
N ALA A 15 8.21 -21.07 -9.68
CA ALA A 15 7.87 -20.06 -10.69
C ALA A 15 7.35 -18.77 -10.04
N MET A 16 6.50 -18.88 -9.02
CA MET A 16 6.03 -17.72 -8.25
C MET A 16 7.17 -17.02 -7.52
N ARG A 17 8.13 -17.77 -6.97
CA ARG A 17 9.32 -17.21 -6.31
C ARG A 17 10.20 -16.46 -7.29
N ARG A 18 10.49 -17.02 -8.46
CA ARG A 18 11.26 -16.37 -9.53
C ARG A 18 10.57 -15.10 -10.04
N MET A 19 9.25 -15.15 -10.23
CA MET A 19 8.46 -13.98 -10.64
C MET A 19 8.52 -12.87 -9.60
N ARG A 20 8.43 -13.21 -8.31
CA ARG A 20 8.55 -12.26 -7.19
C ARG A 20 9.96 -11.65 -7.12
N GLU A 21 11.01 -12.46 -7.30
CA GLU A 21 12.40 -11.99 -7.35
C GLU A 21 12.63 -11.06 -8.56
N GLN A 22 12.04 -11.37 -9.71
CA GLN A 22 12.14 -10.55 -10.90
C GLN A 22 11.38 -9.23 -10.75
N MET A 23 10.18 -9.23 -10.14
CA MET A 23 9.44 -8.01 -9.82
C MET A 23 10.18 -7.13 -8.81
N GLN A 24 10.79 -7.73 -7.79
CA GLN A 24 11.60 -6.98 -6.82
C GLN A 24 12.83 -6.35 -7.47
N ARG A 25 13.55 -7.07 -8.32
CA ARG A 25 14.74 -6.53 -9.05
C ARG A 25 14.35 -5.41 -10.01
N GLY A 26 13.25 -5.54 -10.76
CA GLY A 26 12.76 -4.51 -11.66
C GLY A 26 12.27 -3.25 -10.94
N GLY A 27 11.48 -3.41 -9.89
CA GLY A 27 10.95 -2.29 -9.11
C GLY A 27 12.03 -1.51 -8.36
N TYR A 28 12.97 -2.20 -7.72
CA TYR A 28 14.11 -1.56 -7.04
C TYR A 28 15.04 -0.82 -8.00
N GLY A 29 15.26 -1.36 -9.20
CA GLY A 29 16.07 -0.71 -10.22
C GLY A 29 15.46 0.60 -10.70
N ALA A 30 14.16 0.62 -10.98
CA ALA A 30 13.44 1.81 -11.41
C ALA A 30 13.38 2.89 -10.31
N MET A 31 13.08 2.50 -9.07
CA MET A 31 13.07 3.44 -7.94
C MET A 31 14.46 4.04 -7.68
N ARG A 32 15.49 3.23 -7.71
CA ARG A 32 16.87 3.69 -7.54
C ARG A 32 17.29 4.66 -8.66
N PHE A 33 16.91 4.37 -9.90
CA PHE A 33 17.17 5.24 -11.04
C PHE A 33 16.46 6.59 -10.89
N LEU A 34 15.18 6.60 -10.51
CA LEU A 34 14.43 7.84 -10.26
C LEU A 34 15.03 8.66 -9.12
N THR A 35 15.45 8.02 -8.04
CA THR A 35 16.14 8.70 -6.93
C THR A 35 17.44 9.34 -7.41
N MET A 36 18.23 8.63 -8.20
CA MET A 36 19.48 9.13 -8.77
C MET A 36 19.25 10.31 -9.72
N LEU A 37 18.21 10.24 -10.56
CA LEU A 37 17.82 11.37 -11.42
C LEU A 37 17.41 12.60 -10.63
N LYS A 38 16.64 12.42 -9.56
CA LYS A 38 16.25 13.53 -8.67
C LYS A 38 17.47 14.17 -8.02
N THR A 39 18.37 13.36 -7.48
CA THR A 39 19.61 13.86 -6.88
C THR A 39 20.41 14.68 -7.88
N MET A 40 20.65 14.13 -9.07
CA MET A 40 21.36 14.83 -10.14
C MET A 40 20.65 16.14 -10.53
N ALA A 41 19.33 16.13 -10.67
CA ALA A 41 18.57 17.34 -11.02
C ALA A 41 18.73 18.44 -9.95
N VAL A 42 18.71 18.08 -8.67
CA VAL A 42 18.95 19.02 -7.57
C VAL A 42 20.38 19.58 -7.62
N GLU A 43 21.39 18.72 -7.85
CA GLU A 43 22.80 19.11 -7.96
C GLU A 43 23.04 20.06 -9.12
N GLU A 44 22.30 19.89 -10.23
CA GLU A 44 22.33 20.76 -11.41
C GLU A 44 21.44 22.03 -11.26
N GLY A 45 20.85 22.25 -10.10
CA GLY A 45 20.08 23.46 -9.78
C GLY A 45 18.63 23.43 -10.30
N ALA A 46 18.07 22.28 -10.61
CA ALA A 46 16.66 22.18 -10.93
C ALA A 46 15.80 22.51 -9.70
N VAL A 47 14.75 23.29 -9.90
CA VAL A 47 13.81 23.69 -8.82
C VAL A 47 12.61 22.75 -8.67
N ALA A 48 12.31 22.01 -9.72
CA ALA A 48 11.21 21.05 -9.75
C ALA A 48 11.43 19.97 -10.81
N MET A 49 10.75 18.86 -10.64
CA MET A 49 10.62 17.83 -11.67
C MET A 49 9.14 17.66 -12.02
N VAL A 50 8.87 17.52 -13.32
CA VAL A 50 7.53 17.21 -13.83
C VAL A 50 7.56 15.83 -14.45
N SER A 51 6.66 14.99 -14.05
CA SER A 51 6.50 13.64 -14.53
C SER A 51 5.08 13.35 -15.00
N THR A 52 4.88 12.25 -15.69
CA THR A 52 3.56 11.72 -16.00
C THR A 52 3.53 10.23 -15.74
N SER A 53 2.36 9.70 -15.42
CA SER A 53 2.16 8.27 -15.28
C SER A 53 1.69 7.67 -16.61
N LEU A 54 2.29 6.57 -17.03
CA LEU A 54 1.85 5.80 -18.19
C LEU A 54 0.44 5.19 -18.03
N ARG A 55 -0.12 5.26 -16.84
CA ARG A 55 -1.49 4.79 -16.54
C ARG A 55 -2.56 5.87 -16.79
N ASN A 56 -2.16 7.09 -17.13
CA ASN A 56 -3.07 8.23 -17.30
C ASN A 56 -3.51 8.33 -18.76
N HIS A 57 -4.36 7.42 -19.22
CA HIS A 57 -4.80 7.38 -20.61
C HIS A 57 -5.95 8.32 -20.94
N ASP A 58 -6.59 8.92 -19.94
CA ASP A 58 -7.84 9.70 -20.06
C ASP A 58 -7.76 11.10 -19.46
N GLY A 59 -6.55 11.62 -19.27
CA GLY A 59 -6.34 12.90 -18.59
C GLY A 59 -6.40 12.85 -17.07
N THR A 60 -6.71 11.69 -16.48
CA THR A 60 -6.65 11.49 -15.03
C THR A 60 -5.20 11.55 -14.56
N VAL A 61 -4.94 12.31 -13.51
CA VAL A 61 -3.61 12.39 -12.90
C VAL A 61 -3.55 11.49 -11.67
N PHE A 62 -2.75 10.45 -11.74
CA PHE A 62 -2.40 9.63 -10.57
C PHE A 62 -1.17 10.24 -9.90
N ALA A 63 -1.40 10.99 -8.83
CA ALA A 63 -0.32 11.42 -7.96
C ALA A 63 0.12 10.23 -7.08
N GLN A 64 1.40 9.93 -7.08
CA GLN A 64 1.98 8.91 -6.20
C GLN A 64 2.76 9.59 -5.09
N GLY A 65 2.88 8.92 -3.95
CA GLY A 65 3.74 9.38 -2.87
C GLY A 65 5.16 9.54 -3.38
N GLY A 66 5.69 10.73 -3.31
CA GLY A 66 7.01 11.07 -3.88
C GLY A 66 8.06 11.35 -2.83
N GLY A 67 7.81 11.10 -1.56
CA GLY A 67 8.64 11.64 -0.53
C GLY A 67 9.11 10.74 0.57
N ALA A 68 9.90 11.31 1.43
CA ALA A 68 10.28 10.72 2.68
C ALA A 68 9.06 10.62 3.61
N TYR A 69 8.91 9.48 4.28
CA TYR A 69 7.80 9.21 5.20
C TYR A 69 8.18 9.34 6.67
N LYS A 70 9.45 9.56 6.96
CA LYS A 70 9.92 9.67 8.35
C LYS A 70 10.01 11.12 8.74
N GLY A 71 9.48 11.46 9.91
CA GLY A 71 9.71 12.77 10.51
C GLY A 71 11.21 13.02 10.68
N GLY A 72 11.68 14.19 10.24
CA GLY A 72 13.10 14.57 10.28
C GLY A 72 13.91 14.19 9.03
N ASP A 73 13.34 13.47 8.07
CA ASP A 73 13.96 13.32 6.77
C ASP A 73 14.00 14.68 6.04
N PRO A 74 14.96 14.92 5.15
CA PRO A 74 15.03 16.15 4.37
C PRO A 74 13.73 16.41 3.59
N GLU A 75 13.39 17.69 3.43
CA GLU A 75 12.27 18.07 2.56
C GLU A 75 12.45 17.51 1.16
N ASN A 76 11.32 17.09 0.61
CA ASN A 76 11.34 16.53 -0.74
C ASN A 76 11.54 17.62 -1.77
N PHE A 77 12.34 17.32 -2.77
CA PHE A 77 12.38 18.06 -4.01
C PHE A 77 10.98 18.12 -4.64
N LEU A 78 10.58 19.28 -5.16
CA LEU A 78 9.27 19.48 -5.76
C LEU A 78 9.09 18.56 -6.97
N ASP A 79 8.20 17.59 -6.83
CA ASP A 79 7.89 16.60 -7.85
C ASP A 79 6.39 16.67 -8.17
N MET A 80 6.07 17.01 -9.42
CA MET A 80 4.71 17.26 -9.86
C MET A 80 4.30 16.23 -10.92
N ALA A 81 3.09 15.68 -10.78
CA ALA A 81 2.49 14.85 -11.80
C ALA A 81 1.60 15.70 -12.71
N MET A 82 1.67 15.46 -14.01
CA MET A 82 0.90 16.15 -15.05
C MET A 82 0.12 15.13 -15.89
N GLY A 83 -1.01 15.55 -16.43
CA GLY A 83 -1.75 14.75 -17.41
C GLY A 83 -0.87 14.40 -18.62
N VAL A 84 -1.04 13.20 -19.16
CA VAL A 84 -0.13 12.66 -20.19
C VAL A 84 -0.11 13.51 -21.46
N GLU A 85 -1.24 14.09 -21.85
CA GLU A 85 -1.34 14.93 -23.06
C GLU A 85 -0.60 16.25 -22.89
N ASP A 86 -0.79 16.92 -21.76
CA ASP A 86 -0.11 18.18 -21.43
C ASP A 86 1.39 17.95 -21.27
N TYR A 87 1.79 16.88 -20.56
CA TYR A 87 3.18 16.49 -20.44
C TYR A 87 3.84 16.27 -21.80
N ASN A 88 3.20 15.50 -22.69
CA ASN A 88 3.74 15.23 -24.02
C ASN A 88 3.80 16.50 -24.87
N THR A 89 2.87 17.43 -24.68
CA THR A 89 2.90 18.73 -25.35
C THR A 89 4.11 19.55 -24.91
N LEU A 90 4.34 19.69 -23.61
CA LEU A 90 5.52 20.36 -23.07
C LEU A 90 6.82 19.69 -23.56
N LEU A 91 6.86 18.36 -23.54
CA LEU A 91 8.02 17.60 -23.99
C LEU A 91 8.32 17.84 -25.49
N ARG A 92 7.30 17.92 -26.35
CA ARG A 92 7.48 18.23 -27.77
C ARG A 92 8.03 19.64 -27.97
N ILE A 93 7.48 20.62 -27.25
CA ILE A 93 7.94 22.01 -27.32
C ILE A 93 9.40 22.12 -26.86
N ALA A 94 9.73 21.52 -25.72
CA ALA A 94 11.10 21.51 -25.20
C ALA A 94 12.08 20.84 -26.17
N LYS A 95 11.71 19.69 -26.78
CA LYS A 95 12.52 19.00 -27.79
C LYS A 95 12.70 19.77 -29.08
N SER A 96 11.81 20.69 -29.43
CA SER A 96 11.98 21.57 -30.59
C SER A 96 12.99 22.68 -30.37
N GLY A 97 13.55 22.81 -29.18
CA GLY A 97 14.47 23.89 -28.81
C GLY A 97 13.76 25.20 -28.43
N THR A 98 12.45 25.20 -28.38
CA THR A 98 11.68 26.39 -27.97
C THR A 98 11.75 26.52 -26.45
N ALA A 99 12.11 27.72 -25.97
CA ALA A 99 12.11 28.01 -24.54
C ALA A 99 10.68 27.95 -23.97
N VAL A 100 10.51 27.15 -22.93
CA VAL A 100 9.24 27.02 -22.22
C VAL A 100 9.40 27.69 -20.85
N LYS A 101 8.42 28.52 -20.49
CA LYS A 101 8.25 29.05 -19.13
C LYS A 101 6.97 28.48 -18.56
N VAL A 102 7.04 28.02 -17.32
CA VAL A 102 5.89 27.49 -16.57
C VAL A 102 5.82 28.20 -15.25
N ASP A 103 4.64 28.76 -14.94
CA ASP A 103 4.35 29.32 -13.64
C ASP A 103 3.60 28.27 -12.82
N THR A 104 4.08 28.01 -11.61
CA THR A 104 3.46 27.05 -10.69
C THR A 104 3.30 27.68 -9.32
N GLU A 105 2.17 27.43 -8.71
CA GLU A 105 1.92 27.75 -7.32
C GLU A 105 1.58 26.48 -6.56
N VAL A 106 2.40 26.11 -5.57
CA VAL A 106 2.19 24.94 -4.71
C VAL A 106 2.12 25.41 -3.27
N LYS A 107 0.98 25.15 -2.64
CA LYS A 107 0.76 25.47 -1.22
C LYS A 107 0.46 24.17 -0.48
N THR A 108 1.45 23.67 0.24
CA THR A 108 1.33 22.47 1.07
C THR A 108 1.73 22.77 2.51
N LYS A 109 1.20 21.99 3.42
CA LYS A 109 1.54 22.09 4.84
C LYS A 109 1.70 20.70 5.44
N PHE A 110 2.78 20.49 6.17
CA PHE A 110 2.95 19.30 7.00
C PHE A 110 2.20 19.47 8.31
N TYR A 111 1.41 18.47 8.68
CA TYR A 111 0.74 18.37 9.98
C TYR A 111 1.45 17.28 10.77
N ALA A 112 2.34 17.68 11.64
CA ALA A 112 3.19 16.78 12.42
C ALA A 112 2.88 16.81 13.94
N ASP A 113 1.80 17.48 14.32
CA ASP A 113 1.42 17.63 15.72
C ASP A 113 0.94 16.31 16.33
N ASP A 114 0.28 15.47 15.53
CA ASP A 114 -0.12 14.10 15.90
C ASP A 114 0.09 13.16 14.71
N LEU A 115 1.05 12.27 14.84
CA LEU A 115 1.38 11.24 13.85
C LEU A 115 0.81 9.86 14.23
N GLN A 116 -0.06 9.80 15.26
CA GLN A 116 -0.64 8.55 15.73
C GLN A 116 -1.67 8.01 14.75
N GLY A 117 -1.43 6.83 14.21
CA GLY A 117 -2.39 6.07 13.43
C GLY A 117 -3.06 4.98 14.26
N TYR A 118 -4.27 4.57 13.87
CA TYR A 118 -5.06 3.57 14.59
C TYR A 118 -5.55 2.48 13.65
N ASN A 119 -5.42 1.23 14.11
CA ASN A 119 -6.07 0.08 13.48
C ASN A 119 -7.32 -0.30 14.28
N VAL A 120 -8.34 -0.80 13.61
CA VAL A 120 -9.52 -1.36 14.26
C VAL A 120 -9.40 -2.87 14.28
N ILE A 121 -9.45 -3.47 15.47
CA ILE A 121 -9.35 -4.91 15.66
C ILE A 121 -10.59 -5.41 16.40
N ALA A 122 -11.20 -6.48 15.88
CA ALA A 122 -12.30 -7.17 16.54
C ALA A 122 -12.18 -8.68 16.34
N GLU A 123 -12.88 -9.46 17.19
CA GLU A 123 -12.77 -10.91 17.19
C GLU A 123 -14.11 -11.61 17.39
N ILE A 124 -14.21 -12.81 16.82
CA ILE A 124 -15.12 -13.86 17.22
C ILE A 124 -14.26 -14.94 17.86
N PRO A 125 -14.38 -15.14 19.20
CA PRO A 125 -13.54 -16.12 19.90
C PRO A 125 -13.74 -17.54 19.40
N GLY A 126 -12.66 -18.29 19.35
CA GLY A 126 -12.69 -19.73 19.10
C GLY A 126 -13.33 -20.50 20.23
N THR A 127 -13.95 -21.63 19.92
CA THR A 127 -14.68 -22.47 20.87
C THR A 127 -14.01 -23.80 21.18
N ASP A 128 -13.07 -24.24 20.34
CA ASP A 128 -12.34 -25.48 20.56
C ASP A 128 -11.25 -25.28 21.63
N PRO A 129 -11.27 -26.03 22.74
CA PRO A 129 -10.30 -25.85 23.82
C PRO A 129 -8.83 -25.96 23.39
N ALA A 130 -8.53 -26.74 22.36
CA ALA A 130 -7.18 -26.92 21.86
C ALA A 130 -6.76 -25.87 20.81
N LEU A 131 -7.72 -25.26 20.12
CA LEU A 131 -7.45 -24.40 18.96
C LEU A 131 -7.92 -22.95 19.15
N LYS A 132 -8.67 -22.63 20.18
CA LYS A 132 -9.25 -21.29 20.40
C LYS A 132 -8.19 -20.18 20.48
N ASP A 133 -6.98 -20.50 20.88
CA ASP A 133 -5.86 -19.56 20.95
C ASP A 133 -5.16 -19.33 19.61
N GLU A 134 -5.45 -20.16 18.61
CA GLU A 134 -4.97 -19.93 17.23
C GLU A 134 -5.85 -18.90 16.55
N VAL A 135 -5.23 -18.05 15.76
CA VAL A 135 -5.90 -16.90 15.14
C VAL A 135 -5.90 -17.01 13.61
N VAL A 136 -7.08 -16.95 13.02
CA VAL A 136 -7.27 -16.74 11.59
C VAL A 136 -7.62 -15.28 11.37
N MET A 137 -6.85 -14.58 10.54
CA MET A 137 -7.08 -13.16 10.26
C MET A 137 -7.73 -12.92 8.91
N ILE A 138 -8.68 -12.01 8.91
CA ILE A 138 -9.19 -11.32 7.72
C ILE A 138 -8.96 -9.82 7.90
N GLY A 139 -8.84 -9.07 6.80
CA GLY A 139 -8.60 -7.63 6.93
C GLY A 139 -8.64 -6.88 5.62
N ALA A 140 -8.70 -5.58 5.77
CA ALA A 140 -8.63 -4.60 4.69
C ALA A 140 -8.08 -3.28 5.25
N HIS A 141 -7.74 -2.30 4.41
CA HIS A 141 -7.33 -1.00 4.92
C HIS A 141 -8.46 0.02 4.86
N LEU A 142 -8.39 1.01 5.74
CA LEU A 142 -9.40 2.04 5.93
C LEU A 142 -9.05 3.34 5.20
N ASP A 143 -7.78 3.56 4.95
CA ASP A 143 -7.28 4.76 4.31
C ASP A 143 -7.39 4.70 2.79
N SER A 144 -7.28 5.86 2.17
CA SER A 144 -7.24 6.04 0.72
C SER A 144 -6.40 7.27 0.37
N TRP A 145 -6.09 7.44 -0.90
CA TRP A 145 -5.46 8.66 -1.39
C TRP A 145 -6.39 9.87 -1.28
N GLN A 146 -5.82 11.05 -0.94
CA GLN A 146 -6.58 12.27 -0.62
C GLN A 146 -7.49 12.76 -1.76
N ALA A 147 -7.10 12.52 -3.02
CA ALA A 147 -7.89 12.92 -4.17
C ALA A 147 -8.98 11.91 -4.55
N GLY A 148 -8.98 10.73 -3.95
CA GLY A 148 -9.93 9.65 -4.20
C GLY A 148 -11.03 9.59 -3.14
N THR A 149 -12.17 8.99 -3.50
CA THR A 149 -13.23 8.68 -2.54
C THR A 149 -12.93 7.47 -1.68
N GLY A 150 -11.93 6.66 -2.07
CA GLY A 150 -11.62 5.40 -1.43
C GLY A 150 -12.70 4.31 -1.59
N ALA A 151 -13.68 4.51 -2.46
CA ALA A 151 -14.81 3.61 -2.57
C ALA A 151 -14.39 2.19 -3.00
N THR A 152 -13.52 2.08 -4.01
CA THR A 152 -12.97 0.80 -4.49
C THR A 152 -11.74 0.40 -3.69
N ASP A 153 -10.83 1.32 -3.47
CA ASP A 153 -9.58 1.13 -2.75
C ASP A 153 -9.57 2.04 -1.51
N ASN A 154 -9.99 1.55 -0.30
CA ASN A 154 -10.38 0.16 -0.10
C ASN A 154 -11.63 0.04 0.80
N ALA A 155 -12.59 0.98 0.67
CA ALA A 155 -13.84 0.91 1.42
C ALA A 155 -14.64 -0.36 1.06
N SER A 156 -14.61 -0.79 -0.21
CA SER A 156 -15.26 -2.03 -0.65
C SER A 156 -14.67 -3.26 0.05
N GLY A 157 -13.35 -3.37 0.16
CA GLY A 157 -12.69 -4.45 0.88
C GLY A 157 -13.02 -4.42 2.38
N SER A 158 -13.00 -3.25 2.99
CA SER A 158 -13.38 -3.06 4.39
C SER A 158 -14.84 -3.49 4.63
N ALA A 159 -15.76 -3.07 3.76
CA ALA A 159 -17.17 -3.44 3.85
C ALA A 159 -17.37 -4.96 3.74
N VAL A 160 -16.66 -5.63 2.81
CA VAL A 160 -16.71 -7.10 2.67
C VAL A 160 -16.23 -7.79 3.93
N MET A 161 -15.11 -7.36 4.52
CA MET A 161 -14.58 -7.98 5.74
C MET A 161 -15.51 -7.77 6.94
N MET A 162 -16.08 -6.57 7.06
CA MET A 162 -17.07 -6.27 8.10
C MET A 162 -18.34 -7.11 7.92
N GLU A 163 -18.82 -7.29 6.69
CA GLU A 163 -20.00 -8.09 6.38
C GLU A 163 -19.76 -9.58 6.69
N VAL A 164 -18.58 -10.11 6.40
CA VAL A 164 -18.20 -11.48 6.82
C VAL A 164 -18.35 -11.64 8.33
N MET A 165 -17.82 -10.71 9.12
CA MET A 165 -17.96 -10.76 10.58
C MET A 165 -19.41 -10.62 11.03
N ARG A 166 -20.19 -9.74 10.38
CA ARG A 166 -21.62 -9.58 10.67
C ARG A 166 -22.40 -10.86 10.40
N ILE A 167 -22.16 -11.51 9.27
CA ILE A 167 -22.81 -12.78 8.91
C ILE A 167 -22.48 -13.86 9.95
N MET A 168 -21.22 -14.04 10.27
CA MET A 168 -20.78 -15.02 11.29
C MET A 168 -21.46 -14.76 12.64
N LYS A 169 -21.53 -13.50 13.06
CA LYS A 169 -22.17 -13.12 14.32
C LYS A 169 -23.68 -13.36 14.29
N THR A 170 -24.36 -12.99 13.19
CA THR A 170 -25.80 -13.17 13.03
C THR A 170 -26.20 -14.63 13.02
N LEU A 171 -25.42 -15.47 12.36
CA LEU A 171 -25.64 -16.92 12.28
C LEU A 171 -25.15 -17.66 13.54
N ASN A 172 -24.63 -16.95 14.51
CA ASN A 172 -24.04 -17.50 15.74
C ASN A 172 -23.02 -18.61 15.45
N VAL A 173 -22.16 -18.39 14.44
CA VAL A 173 -21.10 -19.33 14.08
C VAL A 173 -20.17 -19.53 15.25
N GLN A 174 -19.90 -20.80 15.57
CA GLN A 174 -18.98 -21.21 16.64
C GLN A 174 -17.66 -21.70 16.00
N PRO A 175 -16.73 -20.82 15.68
CA PRO A 175 -15.50 -21.22 15.03
C PRO A 175 -14.61 -22.00 16.00
N ARG A 176 -13.85 -22.96 15.50
CA ARG A 176 -12.88 -23.69 16.34
C ARG A 176 -11.74 -22.77 16.76
N ARG A 177 -11.23 -21.94 15.82
CA ARG A 177 -10.16 -20.96 16.03
C ARG A 177 -10.77 -19.57 16.18
N THR A 178 -10.08 -18.69 16.86
CA THR A 178 -10.45 -17.28 16.91
C THR A 178 -10.33 -16.64 15.53
N ILE A 179 -11.41 -15.99 15.09
CA ILE A 179 -11.41 -15.22 13.84
C ILE A 179 -11.27 -13.75 14.19
N ARG A 180 -10.23 -13.13 13.67
CA ARG A 180 -9.89 -11.73 13.93
C ARG A 180 -10.00 -10.91 12.66
N ILE A 181 -10.72 -9.79 12.71
CA ILE A 181 -10.69 -8.77 11.68
C ILE A 181 -9.69 -7.68 12.06
N GLY A 182 -8.88 -7.25 11.08
CA GLY A 182 -8.02 -6.08 11.17
C GLY A 182 -8.38 -5.09 10.08
N LEU A 183 -8.77 -3.87 10.45
CA LEU A 183 -8.92 -2.77 9.52
C LEU A 183 -7.74 -1.81 9.75
N TRP A 184 -6.93 -1.65 8.70
CA TRP A 184 -5.60 -1.06 8.79
C TRP A 184 -5.62 0.41 8.42
N SER A 185 -4.82 1.22 9.08
CA SER A 185 -4.53 2.59 8.69
C SER A 185 -3.20 2.69 7.94
N ALA A 186 -3.04 3.75 7.16
CA ALA A 186 -1.81 4.09 6.45
C ALA A 186 -1.24 2.92 5.60
N GLU A 187 -2.11 2.24 4.88
CA GLU A 187 -1.72 1.22 3.89
C GLU A 187 -1.04 1.89 2.71
N GLU A 188 -1.66 2.94 2.19
CA GLU A 188 -1.23 3.69 1.02
C GLU A 188 0.15 4.33 1.18
N GLN A 189 0.57 4.59 2.40
CA GLN A 189 1.90 5.11 2.74
C GLN A 189 2.93 4.01 3.01
N GLY A 190 2.61 2.76 2.70
CA GLY A 190 3.54 1.63 2.77
C GLY A 190 3.22 0.60 3.85
N LEU A 191 1.94 0.25 4.04
CA LEU A 191 1.47 -0.81 4.94
C LEU A 191 1.78 -0.51 6.42
N LEU A 192 1.81 0.77 6.83
CA LEU A 192 2.32 1.14 8.15
C LEU A 192 1.50 0.53 9.29
N GLY A 193 0.17 0.58 9.20
CA GLY A 193 -0.72 0.05 10.23
C GLY A 193 -0.60 -1.45 10.40
N SER A 194 -0.67 -2.22 9.31
CA SER A 194 -0.56 -3.68 9.36
C SER A 194 0.83 -4.14 9.78
N ARG A 195 1.88 -3.51 9.27
CA ARG A 195 3.27 -3.80 9.69
C ARG A 195 3.49 -3.51 11.17
N GLY A 196 2.99 -2.37 11.66
CA GLY A 196 3.08 -2.02 13.07
C GLY A 196 2.34 -3.03 13.96
N TYR A 197 1.15 -3.45 13.53
CA TYR A 197 0.38 -4.45 14.23
C TYR A 197 1.11 -5.81 14.28
N VAL A 198 1.60 -6.31 13.14
CA VAL A 198 2.34 -7.56 13.06
C VAL A 198 3.61 -7.51 13.93
N ALA A 199 4.36 -6.43 13.82
CA ALA A 199 5.59 -6.26 14.61
C ALA A 199 5.31 -6.27 16.13
N LYS A 200 4.26 -5.56 16.56
CA LYS A 200 3.88 -5.47 17.97
C LYS A 200 3.27 -6.78 18.52
N THR A 201 2.44 -7.45 17.71
CA THR A 201 1.65 -8.60 18.17
C THR A 201 2.40 -9.91 17.98
N PHE A 202 2.99 -10.12 16.83
CA PHE A 202 3.60 -11.42 16.46
C PHE A 202 5.13 -11.37 16.41
N GLY A 203 5.72 -10.21 16.12
CA GLY A 203 7.17 -10.11 15.92
C GLY A 203 7.64 -10.87 14.66
N GLY A 204 8.89 -11.31 14.64
CA GLY A 204 9.41 -12.20 13.60
C GLY A 204 9.69 -11.55 12.24
N ASN A 205 9.81 -10.24 12.16
CA ASN A 205 10.08 -9.50 10.91
C ASN A 205 11.59 -9.31 10.61
N GLY A 206 12.43 -10.15 11.16
CA GLY A 206 13.90 -10.12 11.01
C GLY A 206 14.63 -9.21 11.99
N THR A 207 14.00 -8.14 12.49
CA THR A 207 14.57 -7.22 13.49
C THR A 207 13.92 -7.32 14.85
N ILE A 208 12.70 -7.82 14.90
CA ILE A 208 11.91 -7.99 16.13
C ILE A 208 11.76 -9.48 16.41
N ALA A 209 12.09 -9.87 17.64
CA ALA A 209 11.94 -11.26 18.08
C ALA A 209 10.50 -11.72 17.99
N LYS A 210 10.28 -12.99 17.71
CA LYS A 210 8.95 -13.62 17.74
C LYS A 210 8.34 -13.49 19.12
N THR A 211 7.08 -13.10 19.17
CA THR A 211 6.29 -13.12 20.40
C THR A 211 5.65 -14.50 20.62
N PRO A 212 5.15 -14.83 21.82
CA PRO A 212 4.39 -16.06 22.04
C PRO A 212 3.14 -16.20 21.16
N ALA A 213 2.60 -15.10 20.65
CA ALA A 213 1.47 -15.10 19.73
C ALA A 213 1.84 -15.48 18.29
N HIS A 214 3.14 -15.45 17.95
CA HIS A 214 3.61 -15.77 16.59
C HIS A 214 3.22 -17.18 16.15
N ASP A 215 3.42 -18.16 17.05
CA ASP A 215 3.18 -19.56 16.72
C ASP A 215 1.69 -19.96 16.78
N LYS A 216 0.84 -19.03 17.25
CA LYS A 216 -0.62 -19.17 17.29
C LYS A 216 -1.32 -18.55 16.07
N PHE A 217 -0.55 -18.00 15.14
CA PHE A 217 -1.08 -17.44 13.89
C PHE A 217 -1.12 -18.55 12.82
N SER A 218 -2.35 -18.87 12.36
CA SER A 218 -2.64 -19.94 11.39
C SER A 218 -2.99 -19.38 10.01
#